data_36be4b32cffb45f3ed07219021c01963
#
_entry.id   36be4b32cffb45f3ed07219021c01963
#
_cell.length_a   1.000
_cell.length_b   1.000
_cell.length_c   1.000
_cell.angle_alpha   90.00
_cell.angle_beta   90.00
_cell.angle_gamma   90.00
#
_symmetry.space_group_name_H-M   'P 1'
#
loop_
_entity.id
_entity.type
_entity.pdbx_description
1 polymer ?
#
loop_
_entity_poly.entity_id
_entity_poly.type
_entity_poly.pdbx_seq_one_letter_code
_entity_poly.pdbx_strand_id
1 'polypeptide(L)'
;DNANQAILSSAGDMSTVQTKYHDISTSHLNDRLTAVASYTIPGYNKDAATLLSEMVTELVNVGSNPTTGDFAGIDLPQMIQKTLWGAVSYWQATSKYMSKIETDDNASQSGDANYTAMEHHWDESFGYFGAALDYNTGYADDDDRKSGPYHDSNSDGSIDFKSEFNVGWAVTAAKRDVCSACDTNYDFTKTIFDAYLEGRTLITNQADISAILAQRDV
;
A
#
# COMPACT_ATOMS: atom_id res chain seq x y z
N ASP A 1 -1.82 -15.92 11.65
CA ASP A 1 -1.90 -16.12 10.20
C ASP A 1 -2.29 -17.52 9.84
N ASN A 2 -3.20 -17.63 8.88
CA ASN A 2 -3.59 -18.93 8.32
C ASN A 2 -3.08 -19.01 6.86
N ALA A 3 -2.05 -19.83 6.63
CA ALA A 3 -1.47 -20.05 5.32
C ALA A 3 -2.48 -20.53 4.26
N ASN A 4 -3.58 -21.12 4.71
CA ASN A 4 -4.65 -21.61 3.85
C ASN A 4 -5.84 -20.64 3.71
N GLN A 5 -5.76 -19.43 4.32
CA GLN A 5 -6.82 -18.44 4.21
C GLN A 5 -7.01 -18.02 2.75
N ALA A 6 -8.21 -18.25 2.22
CA ALA A 6 -8.57 -17.83 0.88
C ALA A 6 -8.56 -16.30 0.76
N ILE A 7 -8.19 -15.81 -0.43
CA ILE A 7 -8.30 -14.40 -0.75
C ILE A 7 -9.78 -14.03 -0.83
N LEU A 8 -10.15 -12.96 -0.12
CA LEU A 8 -11.54 -12.47 -0.09
C LEU A 8 -11.80 -11.36 -1.13
N SER A 9 -10.75 -10.82 -1.75
CA SER A 9 -10.90 -9.86 -2.83
C SER A 9 -11.45 -10.53 -4.08
N SER A 10 -12.31 -9.82 -4.80
CA SER A 10 -12.95 -10.33 -6.01
C SER A 10 -12.32 -9.70 -7.25
N ALA A 11 -12.08 -10.54 -8.25
CA ALA A 11 -11.74 -10.16 -9.62
C ALA A 11 -12.95 -10.25 -10.56
N GLY A 12 -14.16 -10.06 -10.03
CA GLY A 12 -15.40 -10.24 -10.79
C GLY A 12 -15.60 -11.70 -11.19
N ASP A 13 -15.90 -11.91 -12.47
CA ASP A 13 -16.08 -13.25 -13.06
C ASP A 13 -14.77 -13.86 -13.58
N MET A 14 -13.64 -13.15 -13.44
CA MET A 14 -12.33 -13.63 -13.90
C MET A 14 -11.72 -14.62 -12.90
N SER A 15 -10.98 -15.58 -13.41
CA SER A 15 -10.14 -16.43 -12.56
C SER A 15 -9.00 -15.64 -11.95
N THR A 16 -8.37 -16.19 -10.91
CA THR A 16 -7.24 -15.54 -10.23
C THR A 16 -6.04 -16.48 -10.18
N VAL A 17 -4.85 -15.96 -10.37
CA VAL A 17 -3.60 -16.73 -10.31
C VAL A 17 -3.35 -17.19 -8.87
N GLN A 18 -3.52 -16.29 -7.89
CA GLN A 18 -3.40 -16.65 -6.48
C GLN A 18 -4.78 -16.93 -5.88
N THR A 19 -4.88 -17.94 -5.05
CA THR A 19 -6.12 -18.32 -4.36
C THR A 19 -6.07 -18.10 -2.86
N LYS A 20 -4.86 -17.99 -2.29
CA LYS A 20 -4.61 -17.80 -0.86
C LYS A 20 -3.71 -16.60 -0.63
N TYR A 21 -3.83 -15.99 0.54
CA TYR A 21 -2.96 -14.85 0.89
C TYR A 21 -1.47 -15.22 0.89
N HIS A 22 -1.08 -16.44 1.27
CA HIS A 22 0.30 -16.90 1.23
C HIS A 22 0.84 -17.14 -0.20
N ASP A 23 -0.02 -17.24 -1.21
CA ASP A 23 0.42 -17.25 -2.61
C ASP A 23 0.92 -15.85 -3.04
N ILE A 24 0.41 -14.79 -2.37
CA ILE A 24 0.86 -13.41 -2.60
C ILE A 24 2.13 -13.13 -1.77
N SER A 25 2.10 -13.39 -0.47
CA SER A 25 3.21 -13.10 0.44
C SER A 25 3.19 -14.03 1.64
N THR A 26 4.38 -14.48 2.06
CA THR A 26 4.59 -15.23 3.30
C THR A 26 4.90 -14.34 4.51
N SER A 27 4.96 -13.02 4.31
CA SER A 27 5.18 -12.05 5.39
C SER A 27 3.98 -11.99 6.34
N HIS A 28 4.26 -11.84 7.63
CA HIS A 28 3.23 -11.72 8.66
C HIS A 28 2.90 -10.26 8.95
N LEU A 29 1.61 -9.97 9.14
CA LEU A 29 1.14 -8.62 9.47
C LEU A 29 1.76 -8.09 10.77
N ASN A 30 1.93 -8.94 11.78
CA ASN A 30 2.55 -8.56 13.05
C ASN A 30 3.97 -8.03 12.88
N ASP A 31 4.76 -8.59 11.96
CA ASP A 31 6.13 -8.12 11.70
C ASP A 31 6.13 -6.69 11.15
N ARG A 32 5.13 -6.36 10.34
CA ARG A 32 4.95 -5.01 9.78
C ARG A 32 4.44 -4.02 10.81
N LEU A 33 3.55 -4.42 11.70
CA LEU A 33 3.06 -3.59 12.80
C LEU A 33 4.13 -3.35 13.87
N THR A 34 4.95 -4.35 14.18
CA THR A 34 6.05 -4.22 15.13
C THR A 34 7.08 -3.18 14.69
N ALA A 35 7.25 -2.98 13.39
CA ALA A 35 8.14 -1.95 12.86
C ALA A 35 7.72 -0.52 13.24
N VAL A 36 6.45 -0.28 13.57
CA VAL A 36 5.92 1.02 14.04
C VAL A 36 5.72 1.09 15.55
N ALA A 37 6.22 0.13 16.32
CA ALA A 37 6.03 0.06 17.77
C ALA A 37 6.68 1.24 18.53
N SER A 38 7.61 1.98 17.92
CA SER A 38 8.20 3.18 18.50
C SER A 38 7.26 4.40 18.49
N TYR A 39 6.15 4.35 17.76
CA TYR A 39 5.18 5.42 17.67
C TYR A 39 3.98 5.16 18.55
N THR A 40 3.67 6.13 19.40
CA THR A 40 2.47 6.12 20.24
C THR A 40 1.37 6.90 19.55
N ILE A 41 0.22 6.27 19.35
CA ILE A 41 -0.93 6.92 18.72
C ILE A 41 -1.54 7.92 19.68
N PRO A 42 -1.60 9.21 19.32
CA PRO A 42 -2.18 10.25 20.16
C PRO A 42 -3.63 9.94 20.56
N GLY A 43 -3.97 10.22 21.81
CA GLY A 43 -5.30 9.94 22.35
C GLY A 43 -5.47 8.55 22.92
N TYR A 44 -4.79 7.55 22.38
CA TYR A 44 -4.82 6.17 22.91
C TYR A 44 -3.62 5.83 23.77
N ASN A 45 -2.50 6.54 23.61
CA ASN A 45 -1.24 6.27 24.29
C ASN A 45 -0.72 4.81 24.14
N LYS A 46 -0.99 4.22 22.97
CA LYS A 46 -0.63 2.86 22.61
C LYS A 46 0.06 2.86 21.25
N ASP A 47 0.94 1.90 21.02
CA ASP A 47 1.45 1.64 19.67
C ASP A 47 0.38 1.03 18.76
N ALA A 48 0.64 1.05 17.44
CA ALA A 48 -0.34 0.60 16.46
C ALA A 48 -0.69 -0.90 16.59
N ALA A 49 0.28 -1.75 16.96
CA ALA A 49 0.05 -3.18 17.10
C ALA A 49 -0.87 -3.48 18.29
N THR A 50 -0.60 -2.84 19.43
CA THR A 50 -1.43 -2.94 20.63
C THR A 50 -2.85 -2.46 20.37
N LEU A 51 -2.99 -1.25 19.81
CA LEU A 51 -4.30 -0.67 19.49
C LEU A 51 -5.10 -1.55 18.54
N LEU A 52 -4.45 -2.04 17.47
CA LEU A 52 -5.11 -2.92 16.49
C LEU A 52 -5.57 -4.22 17.13
N SER A 53 -4.72 -4.84 17.98
CA SER A 53 -5.06 -6.10 18.68
C SER A 53 -6.28 -5.91 19.59
N GLU A 54 -6.35 -4.80 20.31
CA GLU A 54 -7.49 -4.48 21.17
C GLU A 54 -8.77 -4.23 20.35
N MET A 55 -8.69 -3.46 19.25
CA MET A 55 -9.84 -3.23 18.36
C MET A 55 -10.35 -4.53 17.74
N VAL A 56 -9.46 -5.43 17.32
CA VAL A 56 -9.86 -6.75 16.77
C VAL A 56 -10.49 -7.61 17.86
N THR A 57 -9.95 -7.60 19.07
CA THR A 57 -10.51 -8.32 20.22
C THR A 57 -11.91 -7.81 20.55
N GLU A 58 -12.10 -6.50 20.58
CA GLU A 58 -13.40 -5.89 20.83
C GLU A 58 -14.41 -6.22 19.71
N LEU A 59 -13.97 -6.14 18.44
CA LEU A 59 -14.80 -6.52 17.30
C LEU A 59 -15.32 -7.96 17.40
N VAL A 60 -14.45 -8.90 17.84
CA VAL A 60 -14.83 -10.31 18.00
C VAL A 60 -15.78 -10.52 19.18
N ASN A 61 -15.55 -9.84 20.30
CA ASN A 61 -16.29 -10.06 21.53
C ASN A 61 -17.61 -9.30 21.61
N VAL A 62 -17.68 -8.09 21.05
CA VAL A 62 -18.79 -7.15 21.21
C VAL A 62 -19.48 -6.83 19.88
N GLY A 63 -18.73 -6.82 18.77
CA GLY A 63 -19.24 -6.52 17.42
C GLY A 63 -18.76 -5.18 16.87
N SER A 64 -19.30 -4.82 15.70
CA SER A 64 -18.78 -3.72 14.86
C SER A 64 -18.89 -2.34 15.50
N ASN A 65 -19.91 -2.13 16.33
CA ASN A 65 -20.22 -0.81 16.91
C ASN A 65 -20.49 -0.96 18.42
N PRO A 66 -19.46 -1.06 19.26
CA PRO A 66 -19.63 -1.17 20.70
C PRO A 66 -20.30 0.09 21.26
N THR A 67 -21.18 -0.09 22.26
CA THR A 67 -21.90 1.00 22.90
C THR A 67 -21.33 1.38 24.27
N THR A 68 -20.40 0.60 24.77
CA THR A 68 -19.73 0.78 26.06
C THR A 68 -18.23 0.50 25.94
N GLY A 69 -17.45 0.84 26.95
CA GLY A 69 -15.99 0.62 26.95
C GLY A 69 -15.21 1.66 26.16
N ASP A 70 -13.91 1.37 25.97
CA ASP A 70 -12.94 2.31 25.37
C ASP A 70 -13.23 2.60 23.89
N PHE A 71 -13.96 1.73 23.22
CA PHE A 71 -14.32 1.87 21.80
C PHE A 71 -15.80 2.22 21.59
N ALA A 72 -16.50 2.70 22.61
CA ALA A 72 -17.91 3.08 22.49
C ALA A 72 -18.15 4.12 21.39
N GLY A 73 -19.09 3.84 20.49
CA GLY A 73 -19.44 4.72 19.37
C GLY A 73 -18.49 4.67 18.19
N ILE A 74 -17.51 3.79 18.18
CA ILE A 74 -16.54 3.60 17.08
C ILE A 74 -17.03 2.50 16.13
N ASP A 75 -16.99 2.78 14.83
CA ASP A 75 -17.10 1.76 13.78
C ASP A 75 -15.75 1.02 13.71
N LEU A 76 -15.67 -0.12 14.42
CA LEU A 76 -14.43 -0.89 14.55
C LEU A 76 -13.88 -1.40 13.20
N PRO A 77 -14.67 -1.97 12.28
CA PRO A 77 -14.19 -2.36 10.96
C PRO A 77 -13.52 -1.22 10.20
N GLN A 78 -14.13 -0.03 10.21
CA GLN A 78 -13.57 1.16 9.57
C GLN A 78 -12.29 1.62 10.28
N MET A 79 -12.27 1.65 11.59
CA MET A 79 -11.10 2.09 12.36
C MET A 79 -9.93 1.14 12.16
N ILE A 80 -10.15 -0.18 12.21
CA ILE A 80 -9.13 -1.20 11.92
C ILE A 80 -8.54 -1.00 10.52
N GLN A 81 -9.40 -0.85 9.51
CA GLN A 81 -8.95 -0.62 8.13
C GLN A 81 -8.09 0.64 8.00
N LYS A 82 -8.53 1.77 8.58
CA LYS A 82 -7.78 3.04 8.51
C LYS A 82 -6.48 2.99 9.30
N THR A 83 -6.46 2.30 10.43
CA THR A 83 -5.24 2.08 11.21
C THR A 83 -4.20 1.27 10.40
N LEU A 84 -4.63 0.22 9.71
CA LEU A 84 -3.76 -0.57 8.84
C LEU A 84 -3.22 0.25 7.65
N TRP A 85 -4.03 1.10 7.05
CA TRP A 85 -3.56 1.97 5.96
C TRP A 85 -2.47 2.94 6.43
N GLY A 86 -2.63 3.52 7.63
CA GLY A 86 -1.62 4.42 8.21
C GLY A 86 -0.39 3.67 8.71
N ALA A 87 -0.59 2.73 9.61
CA ALA A 87 0.49 2.06 10.33
C ALA A 87 1.26 1.03 9.49
N VAL A 88 0.64 0.45 8.46
CA VAL A 88 1.34 -0.48 7.57
C VAL A 88 1.65 0.20 6.26
N SER A 89 0.67 0.43 5.40
CA SER A 89 0.94 0.85 4.03
C SER A 89 1.67 2.20 3.95
N TYR A 90 1.11 3.24 4.57
CA TYR A 90 1.71 4.58 4.51
C TYR A 90 3.06 4.64 5.22
N TRP A 91 3.15 4.12 6.44
CA TRP A 91 4.38 4.17 7.22
C TRP A 91 5.51 3.37 6.56
N GLN A 92 5.22 2.18 6.04
CA GLN A 92 6.23 1.38 5.34
C GLN A 92 6.71 2.12 4.07
N ALA A 93 5.78 2.61 3.23
CA ALA A 93 6.15 3.31 2.01
C ALA A 93 7.03 4.53 2.30
N THR A 94 6.60 5.40 3.20
CA THR A 94 7.23 6.71 3.42
C THR A 94 8.34 6.66 4.48
N SER A 95 7.97 6.39 5.73
CA SER A 95 8.87 6.53 6.88
C SER A 95 9.94 5.44 6.95
N LYS A 96 9.65 4.25 6.43
CA LYS A 96 10.62 3.15 6.45
C LYS A 96 11.47 3.10 5.18
N TYR A 97 10.87 3.19 4.01
CA TYR A 97 11.59 2.99 2.76
C TYR A 97 12.00 4.30 2.09
N MET A 98 11.09 5.23 1.80
CA MET A 98 11.44 6.50 1.16
C MET A 98 12.39 7.37 1.99
N SER A 99 12.34 7.27 3.32
CA SER A 99 13.28 8.00 4.19
C SER A 99 14.74 7.55 4.05
N LYS A 100 15.01 6.37 3.50
CA LYS A 100 16.35 5.82 3.32
C LYS A 100 17.01 6.26 2.01
N ILE A 101 16.23 6.68 1.02
CA ILE A 101 16.72 7.00 -0.33
C ILE A 101 17.88 8.00 -0.31
N GLU A 102 17.88 8.97 0.60
CA GLU A 102 18.94 9.96 0.72
C GLU A 102 20.31 9.37 1.11
N THR A 103 20.32 8.24 1.81
CA THR A 103 21.53 7.63 2.37
C THR A 103 21.86 6.26 1.81
N ASP A 104 20.98 5.68 1.00
CA ASP A 104 21.17 4.35 0.43
C ASP A 104 22.29 4.33 -0.61
N ASP A 105 23.02 3.22 -0.63
CA ASP A 105 24.00 2.94 -1.69
C ASP A 105 23.29 2.62 -3.01
N ASN A 106 23.61 3.36 -4.05
CA ASN A 106 23.16 3.14 -5.42
C ASN A 106 24.31 2.71 -6.37
N ALA A 107 25.52 2.50 -5.86
CA ALA A 107 26.68 2.13 -6.68
C ALA A 107 26.98 0.63 -6.65
N SER A 108 26.65 -0.04 -5.55
CA SER A 108 26.98 -1.45 -5.32
C SER A 108 25.72 -2.30 -5.21
N GLN A 109 25.79 -3.54 -5.71
CA GLN A 109 24.72 -4.51 -5.49
C GLN A 109 24.56 -4.83 -4.00
N SER A 110 23.31 -5.03 -3.57
CA SER A 110 22.98 -5.39 -2.20
C SER A 110 23.23 -6.89 -1.96
N GLY A 111 24.41 -7.24 -1.49
CA GLY A 111 24.82 -8.63 -1.29
C GLY A 111 24.86 -9.40 -2.62
N ASP A 112 24.14 -10.53 -2.69
CA ASP A 112 24.04 -11.38 -3.88
C ASP A 112 22.84 -10.98 -4.79
N ALA A 113 22.15 -9.88 -4.49
CA ALA A 113 21.00 -9.42 -5.26
C ALA A 113 21.41 -8.71 -6.55
N ASN A 114 20.51 -8.69 -7.54
CA ASN A 114 20.72 -8.00 -8.81
C ASN A 114 20.27 -6.51 -8.78
N TYR A 115 20.18 -5.92 -7.60
CA TYR A 115 19.74 -4.54 -7.37
C TYR A 115 20.58 -3.88 -6.28
N THR A 116 20.58 -2.55 -6.25
CA THR A 116 21.20 -1.75 -5.19
C THR A 116 20.25 -1.60 -3.98
N ALA A 117 20.76 -1.14 -2.84
CA ALA A 117 19.92 -0.85 -1.67
C ALA A 117 18.86 0.22 -1.98
N MET A 118 19.24 1.25 -2.76
CA MET A 118 18.32 2.32 -3.16
C MET A 118 17.21 1.82 -4.08
N GLU A 119 17.54 1.00 -5.08
CA GLU A 119 16.56 0.34 -5.95
C GLU A 119 15.57 -0.49 -5.14
N HIS A 120 16.07 -1.32 -4.22
CA HIS A 120 15.24 -2.16 -3.37
C HIS A 120 14.24 -1.36 -2.53
N HIS A 121 14.72 -0.32 -1.84
CA HIS A 121 13.84 0.47 -0.99
C HIS A 121 12.82 1.29 -1.79
N TRP A 122 13.17 1.75 -2.99
CA TRP A 122 12.24 2.42 -3.88
C TRP A 122 11.13 1.47 -4.33
N ASP A 123 11.49 0.28 -4.77
CA ASP A 123 10.54 -0.75 -5.23
C ASP A 123 9.65 -1.26 -4.08
N GLU A 124 10.19 -1.40 -2.87
CA GLU A 124 9.39 -1.72 -1.67
C GLU A 124 8.36 -0.63 -1.35
N SER A 125 8.73 0.65 -1.48
CA SER A 125 7.80 1.76 -1.30
C SER A 125 6.66 1.70 -2.32
N PHE A 126 6.96 1.46 -3.59
CA PHE A 126 5.97 1.27 -4.64
C PHE A 126 5.01 0.12 -4.33
N GLY A 127 5.54 -1.01 -3.85
CA GLY A 127 4.72 -2.14 -3.43
C GLY A 127 3.70 -1.78 -2.33
N TYR A 128 4.08 -0.91 -1.38
CA TYR A 128 3.15 -0.42 -0.34
C TYR A 128 2.18 0.66 -0.81
N PHE A 129 2.48 1.36 -1.90
CA PHE A 129 1.48 2.19 -2.59
C PHE A 129 0.36 1.32 -3.16
N GLY A 130 0.69 0.15 -3.70
CA GLY A 130 -0.25 -0.89 -4.09
C GLY A 130 -0.85 -0.72 -5.47
N ALA A 131 -0.13 -0.09 -6.40
CA ALA A 131 -0.55 0.05 -7.79
C ALA A 131 -0.23 -1.20 -8.61
N ALA A 132 -1.13 -1.54 -9.54
CA ALA A 132 -0.86 -2.50 -10.60
C ALA A 132 0.20 -1.97 -11.58
N LEU A 133 0.86 -2.86 -12.33
CA LEU A 133 1.95 -2.48 -13.24
C LEU A 133 1.50 -1.53 -14.36
N ASP A 134 0.26 -1.64 -14.79
CA ASP A 134 -0.32 -0.80 -15.83
C ASP A 134 -1.27 0.28 -15.28
N TYR A 135 -1.08 0.67 -14.03
CA TYR A 135 -1.94 1.58 -13.28
C TYR A 135 -2.32 2.85 -14.05
N ASN A 136 -1.38 3.42 -14.81
CA ASN A 136 -1.55 4.65 -15.57
C ASN A 136 -2.19 4.45 -16.94
N THR A 137 -2.22 3.24 -17.48
CA THR A 137 -2.59 2.97 -18.87
C THR A 137 -3.66 1.91 -19.04
N GLY A 138 -3.76 0.96 -18.11
CA GLY A 138 -4.70 -0.15 -18.17
C GLY A 138 -6.07 0.13 -17.57
N TYR A 139 -6.22 1.27 -16.88
CA TYR A 139 -7.46 1.66 -16.22
C TYR A 139 -7.97 2.98 -16.76
N ALA A 140 -9.30 3.14 -16.86
CA ALA A 140 -9.88 4.45 -16.92
C ALA A 140 -9.67 5.18 -15.58
N ASP A 141 -9.58 6.51 -15.62
CA ASP A 141 -9.46 7.29 -14.41
C ASP A 141 -10.67 7.13 -13.48
N ASP A 142 -10.47 7.40 -12.22
CA ASP A 142 -11.46 7.52 -11.16
C ASP A 142 -12.32 6.30 -10.88
N ASP A 143 -13.48 6.23 -11.55
CA ASP A 143 -14.51 5.26 -11.18
C ASP A 143 -14.09 3.84 -11.43
N ASP A 144 -13.38 3.56 -12.51
CA ASP A 144 -12.97 2.20 -12.83
C ASP A 144 -11.90 1.69 -11.87
N ARG A 145 -10.89 2.52 -11.53
CA ARG A 145 -9.85 2.15 -10.57
C ARG A 145 -10.37 1.92 -9.16
N LYS A 146 -11.41 2.65 -8.74
CA LYS A 146 -12.01 2.47 -7.40
C LYS A 146 -13.10 1.41 -7.37
N SER A 147 -13.77 1.14 -8.48
CA SER A 147 -14.91 0.22 -8.59
C SER A 147 -14.52 -1.15 -9.12
N GLY A 148 -13.55 -1.20 -10.04
CA GLY A 148 -12.94 -2.41 -10.58
C GLY A 148 -11.42 -2.31 -10.47
N PRO A 149 -10.82 -2.66 -9.30
CA PRO A 149 -9.41 -2.38 -9.03
C PRO A 149 -8.44 -3.31 -9.76
N TYR A 150 -8.86 -3.99 -10.80
CA TYR A 150 -8.07 -4.99 -11.53
C TYR A 150 -8.22 -4.81 -13.04
N HIS A 151 -7.18 -5.25 -13.77
CA HIS A 151 -7.16 -5.30 -15.23
C HIS A 151 -6.24 -6.43 -15.69
N ASP A 152 -6.76 -7.30 -16.55
CA ASP A 152 -5.99 -8.38 -17.18
C ASP A 152 -5.07 -7.78 -18.26
N SER A 153 -3.89 -7.34 -17.84
CA SER A 153 -2.96 -6.58 -18.67
C SER A 153 -2.27 -7.44 -19.72
N ASN A 154 -2.15 -8.73 -19.47
CA ASN A 154 -1.51 -9.70 -20.35
C ASN A 154 -2.52 -10.49 -21.22
N SER A 155 -3.82 -10.32 -20.98
CA SER A 155 -4.92 -10.96 -21.70
C SER A 155 -4.91 -12.51 -21.61
N ASP A 156 -4.52 -13.06 -20.45
CA ASP A 156 -4.49 -14.50 -20.22
C ASP A 156 -5.81 -15.06 -19.63
N GLY A 157 -6.76 -14.20 -19.29
CA GLY A 157 -8.06 -14.54 -18.75
C GLY A 157 -8.07 -14.75 -17.23
N SER A 158 -6.98 -14.37 -16.55
CA SER A 158 -6.83 -14.45 -15.10
C SER A 158 -6.31 -13.13 -14.54
N ILE A 159 -6.53 -12.87 -13.26
CA ILE A 159 -5.95 -11.73 -12.55
C ILE A 159 -4.83 -12.19 -11.63
N ASP A 160 -3.65 -11.65 -11.84
CA ASP A 160 -2.53 -11.79 -10.93
C ASP A 160 -2.58 -10.67 -9.86
N PHE A 161 -2.89 -11.03 -8.60
CA PHE A 161 -2.94 -10.07 -7.50
C PHE A 161 -1.61 -9.37 -7.21
N LYS A 162 -0.49 -9.86 -7.74
CA LYS A 162 0.83 -9.24 -7.55
C LYS A 162 1.14 -8.16 -8.57
N SER A 163 0.46 -8.15 -9.71
CA SER A 163 0.78 -7.25 -10.83
C SER A 163 -0.43 -6.55 -11.44
N GLU A 164 -1.63 -7.10 -11.31
CA GLU A 164 -2.83 -6.69 -12.03
C GLU A 164 -3.98 -6.23 -11.13
N PHE A 165 -3.68 -6.00 -9.86
CA PHE A 165 -4.68 -5.60 -8.87
C PHE A 165 -4.21 -4.38 -8.07
N ASN A 166 -5.04 -3.34 -8.02
CA ASN A 166 -4.78 -2.17 -7.20
C ASN A 166 -5.30 -2.35 -5.78
N VAL A 167 -4.51 -1.94 -4.80
CA VAL A 167 -4.88 -2.01 -3.38
C VAL A 167 -4.56 -0.70 -2.65
N GLY A 168 -5.09 -0.55 -1.45
CA GLY A 168 -4.65 0.45 -0.50
C GLY A 168 -4.67 1.90 -1.02
N TRP A 169 -3.49 2.50 -1.07
CA TRP A 169 -3.33 3.90 -1.45
C TRP A 169 -3.52 4.15 -2.93
N ALA A 170 -3.23 3.17 -3.81
CA ALA A 170 -3.51 3.30 -5.24
C ALA A 170 -5.02 3.49 -5.50
N VAL A 171 -5.87 2.69 -4.85
CA VAL A 171 -7.32 2.87 -4.92
C VAL A 171 -7.76 4.20 -4.29
N THR A 172 -7.09 4.63 -3.22
CA THR A 172 -7.41 5.89 -2.53
C THR A 172 -7.05 7.11 -3.39
N ALA A 173 -5.90 7.09 -4.07
CA ALA A 173 -5.50 8.11 -5.01
C ALA A 173 -6.54 8.26 -6.14
N ALA A 174 -6.92 7.14 -6.78
CA ALA A 174 -7.94 7.13 -7.82
C ALA A 174 -9.27 7.76 -7.38
N LYS A 175 -9.68 7.54 -6.13
CA LYS A 175 -10.88 8.19 -5.56
C LYS A 175 -10.76 9.70 -5.38
N ARG A 176 -9.57 10.25 -5.46
CA ARG A 176 -9.30 11.69 -5.26
C ARG A 176 -9.02 12.44 -6.55
N ASP A 177 -8.82 11.73 -7.66
CA ASP A 177 -8.61 12.36 -8.96
C ASP A 177 -9.81 13.17 -9.41
N VAL A 178 -11.02 12.71 -9.09
CA VAL A 178 -12.24 13.50 -9.27
C VAL A 178 -12.78 13.98 -7.92
N CYS A 179 -12.87 15.26 -7.78
CA CYS A 179 -13.47 15.91 -6.63
C CYS A 179 -14.60 16.84 -7.10
N SER A 180 -15.84 16.37 -7.02
CA SER A 180 -17.02 17.16 -7.44
C SER A 180 -17.23 18.46 -6.65
N ALA A 181 -16.57 18.62 -5.52
CA ALA A 181 -16.62 19.79 -4.66
C ALA A 181 -15.35 20.67 -4.73
N CYS A 182 -14.39 20.30 -5.59
CA CYS A 182 -13.14 21.06 -5.76
C CYS A 182 -13.22 21.99 -6.97
N ASP A 183 -12.54 23.14 -6.90
CA ASP A 183 -12.45 24.08 -8.02
C ASP A 183 -11.63 23.51 -9.20
N THR A 184 -10.68 22.63 -8.88
CA THR A 184 -9.84 21.94 -9.87
C THR A 184 -9.63 20.49 -9.47
N ASN A 185 -9.64 19.61 -10.45
CA ASN A 185 -9.22 18.23 -10.26
C ASN A 185 -7.69 18.16 -10.31
N TYR A 186 -7.14 17.27 -9.51
CA TYR A 186 -5.72 16.93 -9.50
C TYR A 186 -5.57 15.44 -9.80
N ASP A 187 -4.77 15.11 -10.80
CA ASP A 187 -4.51 13.74 -11.22
C ASP A 187 -3.46 13.10 -10.30
N PHE A 188 -3.91 12.61 -9.15
CA PHE A 188 -3.06 11.92 -8.18
C PHE A 188 -2.51 10.61 -8.72
N THR A 189 -3.32 9.86 -9.48
CA THR A 189 -2.90 8.57 -10.03
C THR A 189 -1.71 8.74 -10.95
N LYS A 190 -1.83 9.64 -11.93
CA LYS A 190 -0.76 9.92 -12.87
C LYS A 190 0.47 10.51 -12.16
N THR A 191 0.27 11.51 -11.31
CA THR A 191 1.37 12.22 -10.66
C THR A 191 2.21 11.27 -9.81
N ILE A 192 1.58 10.45 -8.96
CA ILE A 192 2.30 9.54 -8.08
C ILE A 192 2.97 8.41 -8.88
N PHE A 193 2.27 7.83 -9.85
CA PHE A 193 2.82 6.72 -10.63
C PHE A 193 3.99 7.18 -11.51
N ASP A 194 3.87 8.33 -12.17
CA ASP A 194 4.97 8.90 -12.97
C ASP A 194 6.19 9.22 -12.10
N ALA A 195 5.99 9.73 -10.88
CA ALA A 195 7.09 9.99 -9.94
C ALA A 195 7.81 8.69 -9.53
N TYR A 196 7.06 7.60 -9.29
CA TYR A 196 7.68 6.29 -9.02
C TYR A 196 8.49 5.79 -10.22
N LEU A 197 7.96 5.87 -11.45
CA LEU A 197 8.66 5.45 -12.67
C LEU A 197 9.89 6.29 -12.97
N GLU A 198 9.75 7.62 -12.91
CA GLU A 198 10.87 8.54 -13.14
C GLU A 198 11.96 8.37 -12.07
N GLY A 199 11.58 8.32 -10.79
CA GLY A 199 12.53 8.12 -9.71
C GLY A 199 13.28 6.78 -9.85
N ARG A 200 12.58 5.68 -10.19
CA ARG A 200 13.23 4.40 -10.44
C ARG A 200 14.19 4.45 -11.64
N THR A 201 13.82 5.17 -12.69
CA THR A 201 14.66 5.40 -13.87
C THR A 201 15.91 6.20 -13.51
N LEU A 202 15.77 7.25 -12.73
CA LEU A 202 16.88 8.07 -12.25
C LEU A 202 17.84 7.25 -11.38
N ILE A 203 17.34 6.41 -10.49
CA ILE A 203 18.13 5.50 -9.65
C ILE A 203 18.93 4.52 -10.52
N THR A 204 18.28 3.84 -11.48
CA THR A 204 18.96 2.91 -12.39
C THR A 204 20.05 3.59 -13.23
N ASN A 205 19.84 4.83 -13.62
CA ASN A 205 20.81 5.63 -14.38
C ASN A 205 21.87 6.31 -13.49
N GLN A 206 21.86 6.05 -12.18
CA GLN A 206 22.79 6.65 -11.22
C GLN A 206 22.83 8.19 -11.31
N ALA A 207 21.65 8.81 -11.46
CA ALA A 207 21.49 10.25 -11.53
C ALA A 207 21.86 10.92 -10.20
N ASP A 208 22.02 12.25 -10.23
CA ASP A 208 22.28 13.03 -9.02
C ASP A 208 21.16 12.81 -7.99
N ILE A 209 21.55 12.64 -6.73
CA ILE A 209 20.63 12.37 -5.62
C ILE A 209 19.52 13.43 -5.52
N SER A 210 19.82 14.69 -5.83
CA SER A 210 18.83 15.77 -5.80
C SER A 210 17.66 15.56 -6.79
N ALA A 211 17.95 14.96 -7.95
CA ALA A 211 16.91 14.64 -8.94
C ALA A 211 16.03 13.47 -8.46
N ILE A 212 16.63 12.47 -7.83
CA ILE A 212 15.91 11.34 -7.24
C ILE A 212 15.00 11.81 -6.09
N LEU A 213 15.55 12.65 -5.19
CA LEU A 213 14.79 13.20 -4.07
C LEU A 213 13.63 14.09 -4.51
N ALA A 214 13.76 14.78 -5.64
CA ALA A 214 12.67 15.57 -6.21
C ALA A 214 11.46 14.69 -6.60
N GLN A 215 11.69 13.46 -7.07
CA GLN A 215 10.61 12.51 -7.35
C GLN A 215 10.05 11.86 -6.07
N ARG A 216 10.90 11.63 -5.07
CA ARG A 216 10.45 11.15 -3.76
C ARG A 216 9.46 12.11 -3.09
N ASP A 217 9.67 13.39 -3.26
CA ASP A 217 8.93 14.44 -2.55
C ASP A 217 7.60 14.82 -3.26
N VAL A 218 7.30 14.19 -4.42
CA VAL A 218 5.99 14.27 -5.10
C VAL A 218 4.94 13.47 -4.34
#